data_ff5be5b431d78c2834921f06941b190a
#
_entry.id   ff5be5b431d78c2834921f06941b190a
#
_cell.length_a   1.000
_cell.length_b   1.000
_cell.length_c   1.000
_cell.angle_alpha   90.00
_cell.angle_beta   90.00
_cell.angle_gamma   90.00
#
_symmetry.space_group_name_H-M   'P 1'
#
loop_
_entity.id
_entity.type
_entity.pdbx_description
1 polymer ?
#
loop_
_entity_poly.entity_id
_entity_poly.type
_entity_poly.pdbx_seq_one_letter_code
_entity_poly.pdbx_strand_id
1 'polypeptide(L)'
;MKQPRIIICRHAESLEDVDNDIYNVLNDLEIPLTEKGVQQAHDFGAVLAQLLKDSEYIRFYTSPGVRNVQTLKIVLPKLSDNNNVEVEVEPLIVKQDWGKITVENRPGIEAERYKAGVLRYTFPTGESVASMIGRLTSFKEKIFGIQKDMEHDIVVFSHGFEFRVLLMIIMGWEEELFESFGNLGNCEYRILTMGEGGEYSLNKPLQKHSFPITRLLKES
;
A
#
# COMPACT_ATOMS: atom_id res chain seq x y z
N MET A 1 18.66 0.01 -22.33
CA MET A 1 18.64 -0.44 -20.94
C MET A 1 17.18 -0.47 -20.49
N LYS A 2 16.79 -1.41 -19.65
CA LYS A 2 15.42 -1.50 -19.12
C LYS A 2 15.21 -0.36 -18.12
N GLN A 3 14.14 0.42 -18.24
CA GLN A 3 13.85 1.47 -17.27
C GLN A 3 13.51 0.84 -15.90
N PRO A 4 14.08 1.34 -14.80
CA PRO A 4 13.77 0.87 -13.47
C PRO A 4 12.30 1.15 -13.12
N ARG A 5 11.67 0.22 -12.40
CA ARG A 5 10.24 0.25 -12.06
C ARG A 5 10.04 0.38 -10.56
N ILE A 6 8.94 0.98 -10.16
CA ILE A 6 8.43 0.88 -8.80
C ILE A 6 7.19 -0.01 -8.82
N ILE A 7 7.23 -1.11 -8.09
CA ILE A 7 6.13 -2.07 -7.94
C ILE A 7 5.57 -1.91 -6.55
N ILE A 8 4.35 -1.42 -6.43
CA ILE A 8 3.64 -1.34 -5.14
C ILE A 8 2.66 -2.49 -5.01
N CYS A 9 2.63 -3.17 -3.88
CA CYS A 9 1.79 -4.33 -3.62
C CYS A 9 1.20 -4.29 -2.21
N ARG A 10 -0.14 -4.38 -2.08
CA ARG A 10 -0.78 -4.55 -0.78
C ARG A 10 -0.43 -5.92 -0.20
N HIS A 11 -0.25 -5.99 1.12
CA HIS A 11 -0.08 -7.27 1.84
C HIS A 11 -1.17 -8.27 1.48
N ALA A 12 -0.89 -9.56 1.63
CA ALA A 12 -1.87 -10.64 1.48
C ALA A 12 -2.95 -10.57 2.57
N GLU A 13 -4.05 -11.30 2.42
CA GLU A 13 -5.17 -11.31 3.37
C GLU A 13 -4.69 -11.58 4.80
N SER A 14 -5.08 -10.72 5.71
CA SER A 14 -4.76 -10.78 7.13
C SER A 14 -6.01 -10.99 7.97
N LEU A 15 -5.86 -11.31 9.25
CA LEU A 15 -7.00 -11.50 10.14
C LEU A 15 -7.90 -10.26 10.21
N GLU A 16 -7.36 -9.03 10.05
CA GLU A 16 -8.17 -7.81 10.02
C GLU A 16 -9.12 -7.72 8.80
N ASP A 17 -8.80 -8.41 7.71
CA ASP A 17 -9.62 -8.40 6.50
C ASP A 17 -10.87 -9.31 6.62
N VAL A 18 -10.88 -10.22 7.61
CA VAL A 18 -11.94 -11.24 7.78
C VAL A 18 -12.61 -11.18 9.16
N ASP A 19 -11.96 -10.62 10.17
CA ASP A 19 -12.46 -10.54 11.55
C ASP A 19 -12.04 -9.22 12.21
N ASN A 20 -13.00 -8.32 12.39
CA ASN A 20 -12.76 -7.05 13.04
C ASN A 20 -12.53 -7.19 14.57
N ASP A 21 -12.94 -8.30 15.18
CA ASP A 21 -12.77 -8.53 16.63
C ASP A 21 -11.29 -8.74 16.98
N ILE A 22 -10.44 -9.00 15.98
CA ILE A 22 -9.01 -9.13 16.17
C ILE A 22 -8.36 -7.92 16.84
N TYR A 23 -8.91 -6.73 16.64
CA TYR A 23 -8.42 -5.48 17.27
C TYR A 23 -8.64 -5.41 18.78
N ASN A 24 -9.48 -6.28 19.35
CA ASN A 24 -9.63 -6.44 20.81
C ASN A 24 -8.49 -7.27 21.42
N VAL A 25 -7.76 -8.01 20.59
CA VAL A 25 -6.76 -9.01 21.03
C VAL A 25 -5.35 -8.62 20.62
N LEU A 26 -5.17 -8.05 19.42
CA LEU A 26 -3.87 -7.71 18.86
C LEU A 26 -3.81 -6.23 18.48
N ASN A 27 -2.62 -5.65 18.61
CA ASN A 27 -2.34 -4.36 18.02
C ASN A 27 -2.28 -4.49 16.48
N ASP A 28 -2.60 -3.41 15.77
CA ASP A 28 -2.63 -3.40 14.31
C ASP A 28 -1.33 -3.94 13.67
N LEU A 29 -0.19 -3.60 14.23
CA LEU A 29 1.12 -4.05 13.72
C LEU A 29 1.36 -5.55 13.91
N GLU A 30 0.68 -6.20 14.86
CA GLU A 30 0.87 -7.60 15.22
C GLU A 30 -0.06 -8.57 14.46
N ILE A 31 -1.05 -8.05 13.73
CA ILE A 31 -2.05 -8.85 13.03
C ILE A 31 -1.39 -9.66 11.90
N PRO A 32 -1.47 -11.01 11.95
CA PRO A 32 -0.86 -11.89 10.97
C PRO A 32 -1.75 -12.14 9.75
N LEU A 33 -1.18 -12.83 8.75
CA LEU A 33 -1.92 -13.35 7.60
C LEU A 33 -2.89 -14.46 8.02
N THR A 34 -3.98 -14.63 7.24
CA THR A 34 -4.80 -15.83 7.25
C THR A 34 -4.12 -16.96 6.48
N GLU A 35 -4.63 -18.20 6.59
CA GLU A 35 -4.16 -19.32 5.75
C GLU A 35 -4.35 -19.01 4.25
N LYS A 36 -5.46 -18.38 3.89
CA LYS A 36 -5.71 -17.91 2.53
C LYS A 36 -4.71 -16.82 2.12
N GLY A 37 -4.36 -15.91 3.04
CA GLY A 37 -3.33 -14.91 2.80
C GLY A 37 -1.95 -15.51 2.53
N VAL A 38 -1.58 -16.57 3.25
CA VAL A 38 -0.35 -17.31 2.99
C VAL A 38 -0.35 -17.88 1.57
N GLN A 39 -1.46 -18.49 1.12
CA GLN A 39 -1.57 -18.98 -0.26
C GLN A 39 -1.50 -17.85 -1.29
N GLN A 40 -2.20 -16.73 -1.05
CA GLN A 40 -2.13 -15.55 -1.92
C GLN A 40 -0.69 -15.04 -2.06
N ALA A 41 0.07 -15.00 -0.96
CA ALA A 41 1.47 -14.57 -0.98
C ALA A 41 2.35 -15.52 -1.80
N HIS A 42 2.13 -16.84 -1.72
CA HIS A 42 2.82 -17.83 -2.56
C HIS A 42 2.51 -17.62 -4.06
N ASP A 43 1.25 -17.43 -4.41
CA ASP A 43 0.82 -17.25 -5.79
C ASP A 43 1.38 -15.92 -6.35
N PHE A 44 1.30 -14.86 -5.56
CA PHE A 44 1.89 -13.57 -5.93
C PHE A 44 3.41 -13.63 -6.07
N GLY A 45 4.09 -14.41 -5.22
CA GLY A 45 5.53 -14.63 -5.32
C GLY A 45 5.95 -15.18 -6.69
N ALA A 46 5.18 -16.10 -7.26
CA ALA A 46 5.43 -16.62 -8.61
C ALA A 46 5.22 -15.54 -9.69
N VAL A 47 4.20 -14.69 -9.55
CA VAL A 47 3.97 -13.55 -10.44
C VAL A 47 5.11 -12.56 -10.35
N LEU A 48 5.53 -12.20 -9.14
CA LEU A 48 6.60 -11.23 -8.92
C LEU A 48 7.95 -11.74 -9.42
N ALA A 49 8.26 -13.01 -9.23
CA ALA A 49 9.45 -13.65 -9.78
C ALA A 49 9.51 -13.53 -11.31
N GLN A 50 8.39 -13.75 -12.00
CA GLN A 50 8.32 -13.57 -13.46
C GLN A 50 8.47 -12.10 -13.88
N LEU A 51 7.91 -11.16 -13.10
CA LEU A 51 8.08 -9.71 -13.36
C LEU A 51 9.53 -9.25 -13.19
N LEU A 52 10.26 -9.86 -12.26
CA LEU A 52 11.61 -9.46 -11.86
C LEU A 52 12.72 -10.34 -12.45
N LYS A 53 12.39 -11.34 -13.28
CA LYS A 53 13.37 -12.32 -13.81
C LYS A 53 14.59 -11.71 -14.50
N ASP A 54 14.40 -10.53 -15.13
CA ASP A 54 15.44 -9.80 -15.87
C ASP A 54 15.96 -8.59 -15.07
N SER A 55 15.68 -8.52 -13.76
CA SER A 55 16.14 -7.46 -12.88
C SER A 55 17.42 -7.89 -12.17
N GLU A 56 18.50 -7.14 -12.38
CA GLU A 56 19.79 -7.44 -11.75
C GLU A 56 19.79 -7.03 -10.27
N TYR A 57 19.27 -5.85 -10.00
CA TYR A 57 19.20 -5.29 -8.65
C TYR A 57 17.77 -4.98 -8.24
N ILE A 58 17.35 -5.45 -7.07
CA ILE A 58 16.01 -5.28 -6.54
C ILE A 58 16.09 -4.79 -5.11
N ARG A 59 15.44 -3.67 -4.82
CA ARG A 59 15.29 -3.19 -3.45
C ARG A 59 13.85 -3.34 -2.98
N PHE A 60 13.67 -4.07 -1.89
CA PHE A 60 12.40 -4.25 -1.23
C PHE A 60 12.25 -3.31 -0.05
N TYR A 61 11.11 -2.63 0.00
CA TYR A 61 10.63 -1.93 1.19
C TYR A 61 9.38 -2.61 1.72
N THR A 62 9.31 -2.83 3.02
CA THR A 62 8.12 -3.39 3.65
C THR A 62 7.70 -2.56 4.86
N SER A 63 6.40 -2.30 4.99
CA SER A 63 5.81 -1.80 6.22
C SER A 63 6.18 -2.72 7.40
N PRO A 64 6.37 -2.18 8.63
CA PRO A 64 6.72 -2.99 9.81
C PRO A 64 5.60 -3.93 10.28
N GLY A 65 4.36 -3.79 9.77
CA GLY A 65 3.25 -4.67 10.16
C GLY A 65 3.55 -6.15 9.84
N VAL A 66 3.21 -7.04 10.77
CA VAL A 66 3.49 -8.50 10.67
C VAL A 66 2.98 -9.06 9.35
N ARG A 67 1.76 -8.70 8.92
CA ARG A 67 1.17 -9.14 7.63
C ARG A 67 2.01 -8.74 6.40
N ASN A 68 2.65 -7.57 6.41
CA ASN A 68 3.53 -7.12 5.33
C ASN A 68 4.83 -7.92 5.33
N VAL A 69 5.46 -8.06 6.50
CA VAL A 69 6.70 -8.82 6.68
C VAL A 69 6.49 -10.30 6.32
N GLN A 70 5.37 -10.90 6.73
CA GLN A 70 5.03 -12.27 6.36
C GLN A 70 4.83 -12.43 4.85
N THR A 71 4.09 -11.51 4.21
CA THR A 71 3.91 -11.50 2.75
C THR A 71 5.27 -11.49 2.05
N LEU A 72 6.15 -10.56 2.43
CA LEU A 72 7.50 -10.46 1.85
C LEU A 72 8.32 -11.73 2.08
N LYS A 73 8.34 -12.29 3.32
CA LYS A 73 9.08 -13.51 3.64
C LYS A 73 8.67 -14.72 2.79
N ILE A 74 7.39 -14.80 2.41
CA ILE A 74 6.87 -15.87 1.55
C ILE A 74 7.26 -15.64 0.08
N VAL A 75 7.31 -14.38 -0.35
CA VAL A 75 7.64 -13.99 -1.73
C VAL A 75 9.13 -14.15 -2.04
N LEU A 76 10.02 -13.73 -1.14
CA LEU A 76 11.47 -13.69 -1.38
C LEU A 76 12.07 -15.00 -1.90
N PRO A 77 11.74 -16.21 -1.36
CA PRO A 77 12.31 -17.47 -1.83
C PRO A 77 11.88 -17.88 -3.26
N LYS A 78 10.97 -17.13 -3.89
CA LYS A 78 10.54 -17.37 -5.27
C LYS A 78 11.38 -16.62 -6.30
N LEU A 79 12.19 -15.67 -5.87
CA LEU A 79 13.06 -14.89 -6.76
C LEU A 79 14.23 -15.75 -7.26
N SER A 80 14.82 -15.33 -8.37
CA SER A 80 15.99 -15.97 -8.94
C SER A 80 17.24 -15.72 -8.10
N ASP A 81 18.10 -16.73 -7.97
CA ASP A 81 19.42 -16.59 -7.31
C ASP A 81 20.34 -15.58 -8.04
N ASN A 82 20.01 -15.20 -9.29
CA ASN A 82 20.73 -14.18 -10.05
C ASN A 82 20.34 -12.74 -9.66
N ASN A 83 19.27 -12.55 -8.86
CA ASN A 83 18.87 -11.22 -8.42
C ASN A 83 19.71 -10.80 -7.21
N ASN A 84 20.29 -9.59 -7.25
CA ASN A 84 20.86 -8.95 -6.08
C ASN A 84 19.71 -8.27 -5.31
N VAL A 85 19.36 -8.81 -4.14
CA VAL A 85 18.20 -8.40 -3.37
C VAL A 85 18.62 -7.70 -2.10
N GLU A 86 18.12 -6.47 -1.90
CA GLU A 86 18.19 -5.74 -0.64
C GLU A 86 16.80 -5.61 -0.03
N VAL A 87 16.68 -5.72 1.30
CA VAL A 87 15.40 -5.64 2.02
C VAL A 87 15.52 -4.63 3.15
N GLU A 88 14.56 -3.73 3.24
CA GLU A 88 14.46 -2.73 4.30
C GLU A 88 13.05 -2.69 4.89
N VAL A 89 12.94 -2.72 6.21
CA VAL A 89 11.70 -2.41 6.93
C VAL A 89 11.58 -0.90 7.04
N GLU A 90 10.54 -0.33 6.43
CA GLU A 90 10.38 1.11 6.23
C GLU A 90 9.22 1.68 7.07
N PRO A 91 9.50 2.41 8.15
CA PRO A 91 8.46 2.99 9.00
C PRO A 91 7.59 4.05 8.31
N LEU A 92 8.11 4.73 7.27
CA LEU A 92 7.36 5.79 6.57
C LEU A 92 6.13 5.25 5.82
N ILE A 93 6.06 3.95 5.57
CA ILE A 93 4.93 3.30 4.87
C ILE A 93 4.07 2.42 5.81
N VAL A 94 4.12 2.67 7.11
CA VAL A 94 3.25 2.02 8.09
C VAL A 94 1.78 2.40 7.85
N LYS A 95 0.84 1.54 8.26
CA LYS A 95 -0.60 1.85 8.22
C LYS A 95 -0.90 3.11 9.05
N GLN A 96 -1.84 3.93 8.58
CA GLN A 96 -2.33 5.09 9.34
C GLN A 96 -2.82 4.64 10.72
N ASP A 97 -2.33 5.28 11.75
CA ASP A 97 -2.81 5.04 13.11
C ASP A 97 -4.19 5.68 13.29
N TRP A 98 -5.19 4.85 13.55
CA TRP A 98 -6.55 5.30 13.82
C TRP A 98 -6.78 5.65 15.31
N GLY A 99 -5.76 5.48 16.13
CA GLY A 99 -5.85 5.72 17.58
C GLY A 99 -6.60 4.61 18.30
N LYS A 100 -7.37 4.98 19.31
CA LYS A 100 -8.14 4.03 20.13
C LYS A 100 -9.41 3.56 19.41
N ILE A 101 -9.26 2.54 18.59
CA ILE A 101 -10.37 1.88 17.88
C ILE A 101 -10.79 0.64 18.67
N THR A 102 -12.09 0.48 18.86
CA THR A 102 -12.73 -0.74 19.37
C THR A 102 -13.78 -1.21 18.37
N VAL A 103 -14.23 -2.46 18.51
CA VAL A 103 -15.30 -3.00 17.66
C VAL A 103 -16.56 -2.14 17.75
N GLU A 104 -16.89 -1.62 18.94
CA GLU A 104 -18.09 -0.82 19.18
C GLU A 104 -18.01 0.57 18.52
N ASN A 105 -16.84 1.25 18.57
CA ASN A 105 -16.72 2.61 18.05
C ASN A 105 -16.34 2.69 16.58
N ARG A 106 -15.75 1.62 16.00
CA ARG A 106 -15.26 1.58 14.62
C ARG A 106 -16.32 1.95 13.60
N PRO A 107 -17.57 1.39 13.61
CA PRO A 107 -18.59 1.74 12.62
C PRO A 107 -18.93 3.23 12.61
N GLY A 108 -18.99 3.85 13.78
CA GLY A 108 -19.24 5.29 13.91
C GLY A 108 -18.10 6.12 13.35
N ILE A 109 -16.86 5.76 13.66
CA ILE A 109 -15.66 6.44 13.16
C ILE A 109 -15.57 6.30 11.63
N GLU A 110 -15.83 5.13 11.07
CA GLU A 110 -15.85 4.93 9.64
C GLU A 110 -16.93 5.79 8.95
N ALA A 111 -18.14 5.84 9.50
CA ALA A 111 -19.22 6.67 8.96
C ALA A 111 -18.86 8.18 9.00
N GLU A 112 -18.29 8.66 10.10
CA GLU A 112 -17.83 10.05 10.22
C GLU A 112 -16.69 10.35 9.22
N ARG A 113 -15.74 9.43 9.09
CA ARG A 113 -14.63 9.56 8.16
C ARG A 113 -15.11 9.65 6.71
N TYR A 114 -16.05 8.81 6.30
CA TYR A 114 -16.64 8.86 4.96
C TYR A 114 -17.44 10.16 4.75
N LYS A 115 -18.20 10.61 5.76
CA LYS A 115 -18.97 11.85 5.68
C LYS A 115 -18.08 13.09 5.54
N ALA A 116 -16.96 13.13 6.25
CA ALA A 116 -16.00 14.23 6.20
C ALA A 116 -15.14 14.23 4.93
N GLY A 117 -15.01 13.07 4.26
CA GLY A 117 -13.98 12.79 3.26
C GLY A 117 -12.74 12.17 3.92
N VAL A 118 -12.24 11.08 3.33
CA VAL A 118 -11.17 10.30 3.97
C VAL A 118 -9.84 11.06 4.08
N LEU A 119 -9.63 12.09 3.24
CA LEU A 119 -8.46 12.98 3.33
C LEU A 119 -8.62 14.12 4.35
N ARG A 120 -9.84 14.41 4.78
CA ARG A 120 -10.16 15.53 5.68
C ARG A 120 -10.42 15.10 7.12
N TYR A 121 -10.77 13.83 7.31
CA TYR A 121 -11.07 13.31 8.64
C TYR A 121 -9.82 13.27 9.51
N THR A 122 -9.95 13.73 10.75
CA THR A 122 -8.88 13.66 11.76
C THR A 122 -9.31 12.72 12.88
N PHE A 123 -8.55 11.67 13.09
CA PHE A 123 -8.76 10.77 14.22
C PHE A 123 -8.47 11.49 15.54
N PRO A 124 -9.33 11.38 16.57
CA PRO A 124 -9.14 12.11 17.83
C PRO A 124 -7.83 11.80 18.55
N THR A 125 -7.31 10.58 18.41
CA THR A 125 -6.09 10.10 19.09
C THR A 125 -5.11 9.40 18.15
N GLY A 126 -5.38 9.45 16.85
CA GLY A 126 -4.57 8.78 15.82
C GLY A 126 -3.73 9.75 14.98
N GLU A 127 -3.23 9.24 13.88
CA GLU A 127 -2.43 9.99 12.92
C GLU A 127 -3.34 10.84 12.02
N SER A 128 -3.03 12.13 11.89
CA SER A 128 -3.69 12.99 10.91
C SER A 128 -3.30 12.61 9.47
N VAL A 129 -4.20 12.86 8.53
CA VAL A 129 -3.90 12.66 7.09
C VAL A 129 -2.72 13.54 6.64
N ALA A 130 -2.60 14.75 7.19
CA ALA A 130 -1.47 15.64 6.88
C ALA A 130 -0.13 15.04 7.32
N SER A 131 -0.06 14.41 8.50
CA SER A 131 1.13 13.69 8.98
C SER A 131 1.46 12.51 8.05
N MET A 132 0.46 11.71 7.69
CA MET A 132 0.62 10.59 6.78
C MET A 132 1.13 11.04 5.39
N ILE A 133 0.56 12.10 4.82
CA ILE A 133 1.02 12.68 3.55
C ILE A 133 2.47 13.12 3.68
N GLY A 134 2.86 13.76 4.79
CA GLY A 134 4.24 14.19 5.03
C GLY A 134 5.23 13.01 5.00
N ARG A 135 4.96 11.92 5.74
CA ARG A 135 5.84 10.74 5.74
C ARG A 135 5.88 10.00 4.40
N LEU A 136 4.74 9.90 3.70
CA LEU A 136 4.68 9.28 2.38
C LEU A 136 5.38 10.13 1.31
N THR A 137 5.37 11.47 1.44
CA THR A 137 6.16 12.36 0.59
C THR A 137 7.66 12.13 0.81
N SER A 138 8.10 12.03 2.06
CA SER A 138 9.50 11.70 2.37
C SER A 138 9.90 10.34 1.82
N PHE A 139 9.02 9.33 1.91
CA PHE A 139 9.25 8.02 1.29
C PHE A 139 9.35 8.11 -0.24
N LYS A 140 8.46 8.86 -0.89
CA LYS A 140 8.53 9.11 -2.34
C LYS A 140 9.89 9.71 -2.73
N GLU A 141 10.35 10.73 -2.03
CA GLU A 141 11.65 11.35 -2.29
C GLU A 141 12.80 10.37 -2.14
N LYS A 142 12.77 9.52 -1.11
CA LYS A 142 13.74 8.44 -0.89
C LYS A 142 13.82 7.49 -2.08
N ILE A 143 12.69 6.93 -2.52
CA ILE A 143 12.69 5.95 -3.62
C ILE A 143 13.01 6.58 -4.97
N PHE A 144 12.61 7.84 -5.20
CA PHE A 144 12.96 8.56 -6.44
C PHE A 144 14.44 8.92 -6.50
N GLY A 145 15.07 9.27 -5.36
CA GLY A 145 16.51 9.45 -5.27
C GLY A 145 17.26 8.19 -5.67
N ILE A 146 16.85 7.03 -5.14
CA ILE A 146 17.47 5.74 -5.49
C ILE A 146 17.29 5.40 -6.96
N GLN A 147 16.11 5.60 -7.54
CA GLN A 147 15.89 5.34 -8.96
C GLN A 147 16.73 6.21 -9.89
N LYS A 148 16.99 7.46 -9.49
CA LYS A 148 17.81 8.38 -10.26
C LYS A 148 19.29 7.98 -10.28
N ASP A 149 19.78 7.47 -9.15
CA ASP A 149 21.20 7.17 -8.95
C ASP A 149 21.56 5.71 -9.25
N MET A 150 20.59 4.83 -9.21
CA MET A 150 20.77 3.37 -9.36
C MET A 150 19.65 2.77 -10.22
N GLU A 151 20.00 1.96 -11.19
CA GLU A 151 19.04 1.24 -12.06
C GLU A 151 18.33 0.07 -11.34
N HIS A 152 17.84 0.30 -10.13
CA HIS A 152 17.17 -0.72 -9.32
C HIS A 152 15.66 -0.77 -9.58
N ASP A 153 15.12 -1.98 -9.74
CA ASP A 153 13.68 -2.19 -9.53
C ASP A 153 13.37 -2.07 -8.03
N ILE A 154 12.35 -1.31 -7.68
CA ILE A 154 11.90 -1.09 -6.30
C ILE A 154 10.57 -1.82 -6.10
N VAL A 155 10.47 -2.63 -5.05
CA VAL A 155 9.23 -3.33 -4.68
C VAL A 155 8.81 -2.89 -3.28
N VAL A 156 7.57 -2.44 -3.14
CA VAL A 156 7.04 -1.89 -1.89
C VAL A 156 5.85 -2.70 -1.42
N PHE A 157 5.91 -3.23 -0.20
CA PHE A 157 4.79 -3.87 0.48
C PHE A 157 4.24 -2.97 1.58
N SER A 158 2.97 -2.54 1.44
CA SER A 158 2.29 -1.72 2.43
C SER A 158 0.78 -1.98 2.41
N HIS A 159 -0.06 -0.99 2.66
CA HIS A 159 -1.49 -1.11 2.89
C HIS A 159 -2.27 -0.36 1.80
N GLY A 160 -3.56 -0.68 1.68
CA GLY A 160 -4.36 -0.19 0.56
C GLY A 160 -4.54 1.32 0.55
N PHE A 161 -4.80 1.93 1.71
CA PHE A 161 -5.01 3.38 1.82
C PHE A 161 -3.71 4.16 1.63
N GLU A 162 -2.61 3.71 2.25
CA GLU A 162 -1.28 4.30 2.09
C GLU A 162 -0.83 4.32 0.63
N PHE A 163 -1.07 3.24 -0.10
CA PHE A 163 -0.75 3.20 -1.53
C PHE A 163 -1.61 4.14 -2.36
N ARG A 164 -2.91 4.25 -2.04
CA ARG A 164 -3.76 5.21 -2.74
C ARG A 164 -3.29 6.64 -2.52
N VAL A 165 -2.89 7.00 -1.28
CA VAL A 165 -2.32 8.32 -0.97
C VAL A 165 -0.94 8.50 -1.60
N LEU A 166 -0.06 7.51 -1.58
CA LEU A 166 1.25 7.57 -2.24
C LEU A 166 1.09 7.78 -3.75
N LEU A 167 0.16 7.09 -4.38
CA LEU A 167 -0.16 7.28 -5.80
C LEU A 167 -0.72 8.67 -6.08
N MET A 168 -1.57 9.21 -5.21
CA MET A 168 -2.04 10.59 -5.31
C MET A 168 -0.86 11.57 -5.32
N ILE A 169 0.10 11.39 -4.43
CA ILE A 169 1.30 12.25 -4.32
C ILE A 169 2.19 12.12 -5.56
N ILE A 170 2.39 10.89 -6.08
CA ILE A 170 3.25 10.64 -7.24
C ILE A 170 2.61 11.16 -8.53
N MET A 171 1.32 10.89 -8.71
CA MET A 171 0.57 11.18 -9.94
C MET A 171 -0.03 12.58 -9.96
N GLY A 172 0.05 13.35 -8.86
CA GLY A 172 -0.54 14.67 -8.75
C GLY A 172 -2.07 14.67 -8.84
N TRP A 173 -2.75 13.66 -8.28
CA TRP A 173 -4.21 13.59 -8.36
C TRP A 173 -4.86 14.62 -7.45
N GLU A 174 -5.86 15.29 -7.98
CA GLU A 174 -6.79 16.11 -7.21
C GLU A 174 -7.65 15.25 -6.28
N GLU A 175 -8.15 15.82 -5.19
CA GLU A 175 -8.94 15.12 -4.17
C GLU A 175 -10.15 14.39 -4.76
N GLU A 176 -10.88 15.01 -5.70
CA GLU A 176 -12.06 14.41 -6.35
C GLU A 176 -11.69 13.12 -7.10
N LEU A 177 -10.57 13.14 -7.83
CA LEU A 177 -10.09 11.95 -8.53
C LEU A 177 -9.64 10.87 -7.54
N PHE A 178 -8.91 11.25 -6.49
CA PHE A 178 -8.49 10.35 -5.43
C PHE A 178 -9.69 9.65 -4.76
N GLU A 179 -10.73 10.40 -4.40
CA GLU A 179 -11.94 9.87 -3.75
C GLU A 179 -12.75 8.94 -4.69
N SER A 180 -12.57 9.05 -6.01
CA SER A 180 -13.21 8.16 -6.96
C SER A 180 -12.60 6.75 -7.02
N PHE A 181 -11.41 6.55 -6.46
CA PHE A 181 -10.69 5.29 -6.49
C PHE A 181 -10.87 4.48 -5.21
N GLY A 182 -10.94 3.14 -5.37
CA GLY A 182 -10.82 2.17 -4.29
C GLY A 182 -9.38 1.87 -3.91
N ASN A 183 -9.20 1.24 -2.76
CA ASN A 183 -7.91 0.70 -2.34
C ASN A 183 -7.55 -0.54 -3.17
N LEU A 184 -6.26 -0.86 -3.26
CA LEU A 184 -5.80 -2.13 -3.80
C LEU A 184 -6.33 -3.31 -2.96
N GLY A 185 -6.72 -4.40 -3.63
CA GLY A 185 -7.02 -5.67 -2.97
C GLY A 185 -5.75 -6.37 -2.44
N ASN A 186 -5.93 -7.45 -1.69
CA ASN A 186 -4.80 -8.23 -1.14
C ASN A 186 -3.95 -8.82 -2.27
N CYS A 187 -2.63 -8.70 -2.17
CA CYS A 187 -1.65 -9.03 -3.22
C CYS A 187 -1.91 -8.33 -4.57
N GLU A 188 -2.83 -7.37 -4.63
CA GLU A 188 -2.99 -6.54 -5.81
C GLU A 188 -1.83 -5.55 -5.91
N TYR A 189 -1.33 -5.34 -7.12
CA TYR A 189 -0.16 -4.51 -7.36
C TYR A 189 -0.35 -3.52 -8.51
N ARG A 190 0.48 -2.49 -8.51
CA ARG A 190 0.67 -1.56 -9.63
C ARG A 190 2.15 -1.40 -9.92
N ILE A 191 2.45 -1.22 -11.19
CA ILE A 191 3.80 -0.89 -11.66
C ILE A 191 3.79 0.55 -12.12
N LEU A 192 4.65 1.36 -11.50
CA LEU A 192 4.94 2.70 -11.96
C LEU A 192 6.19 2.67 -12.85
N THR A 193 6.08 3.31 -14.00
CA THR A 193 7.18 3.47 -14.95
C THR A 193 7.32 4.96 -15.24
N MET A 194 8.55 5.46 -15.18
CA MET A 194 8.85 6.85 -15.50
C MET A 194 8.95 7.02 -17.02
N GLY A 195 8.24 8.00 -17.57
CA GLY A 195 8.34 8.39 -18.98
C GLY A 195 9.59 9.26 -19.26
N GLU A 196 9.84 9.55 -20.54
CA GLU A 196 10.98 10.37 -20.97
C GLU A 196 10.91 11.82 -20.44
N GLY A 197 9.70 12.33 -20.17
CA GLY A 197 9.46 13.65 -19.58
C GLY A 197 9.57 13.70 -18.05
N GLY A 198 9.83 12.55 -17.39
CA GLY A 198 9.90 12.45 -15.93
C GLY A 198 8.55 12.22 -15.24
N GLU A 199 7.46 12.11 -16.00
CA GLU A 199 6.13 11.75 -15.50
C GLU A 199 6.03 10.24 -15.24
N TYR A 200 5.25 9.86 -14.22
CA TYR A 200 4.98 8.44 -13.94
C TYR A 200 3.67 7.98 -14.56
N SER A 201 3.64 6.76 -15.03
CA SER A 201 2.45 6.07 -15.51
C SER A 201 2.24 4.74 -14.78
N LEU A 202 0.98 4.30 -14.70
CA LEU A 202 0.61 3.01 -14.11
C LEU A 202 0.37 1.97 -15.21
N ASN A 203 0.81 0.74 -14.98
CA ASN A 203 0.52 -0.39 -15.86
C ASN A 203 -0.99 -0.65 -16.05
N LYS A 204 -1.79 -0.34 -15.01
CA LYS A 204 -3.26 -0.34 -15.05
C LYS A 204 -3.82 0.65 -14.02
N PRO A 205 -4.98 1.29 -14.27
CA PRO A 205 -5.57 2.23 -13.34
C PRO A 205 -6.02 1.53 -12.05
N LEU A 206 -6.26 2.31 -10.99
CA LEU A 206 -7.00 1.84 -9.82
C LEU A 206 -8.46 1.59 -10.20
N GLN A 207 -9.10 0.67 -9.50
CA GLN A 207 -10.52 0.40 -9.65
C GLN A 207 -11.31 1.60 -9.09
N LYS A 208 -12.25 2.13 -9.89
CA LYS A 208 -13.16 3.16 -9.41
C LYS A 208 -14.27 2.53 -8.57
N HIS A 209 -14.73 3.24 -7.56
CA HIS A 209 -15.95 2.87 -6.84
C HIS A 209 -17.12 2.85 -7.82
N SER A 210 -18.00 1.85 -7.70
CA SER A 210 -19.21 1.72 -8.53
C SER A 210 -20.19 2.88 -8.33
N PHE A 211 -20.07 3.58 -7.17
CA PHE A 211 -20.83 4.79 -6.85
C PHE A 211 -19.89 5.81 -6.21
N PRO A 212 -19.91 7.09 -6.64
CA PRO A 212 -19.25 8.16 -5.89
C PRO A 212 -19.88 8.20 -4.48
N ILE A 213 -19.06 8.12 -3.45
CA ILE A 213 -19.47 8.15 -2.04
C ILE A 213 -20.34 9.38 -1.75
N THR A 214 -20.10 10.50 -2.47
CA THR A 214 -20.89 11.73 -2.42
C THR A 214 -22.36 11.56 -2.82
N ARG A 215 -22.75 10.49 -3.51
CA ARG A 215 -24.15 10.24 -3.90
C ARG A 215 -24.94 9.52 -2.80
N LEU A 216 -24.29 8.67 -2.00
CA LEU A 216 -24.94 8.01 -0.86
C LEU A 216 -25.31 8.97 0.29
N LEU A 217 -24.64 10.13 0.37
CA LEU A 217 -24.89 11.16 1.37
C LEU A 217 -25.92 12.21 0.97
N LYS A 218 -26.40 12.21 -0.30
CA LYS A 218 -27.44 13.13 -0.78
C LYS A 218 -28.84 12.52 -0.77
N GLU A 219 -28.96 11.23 -0.51
CA GLU A 219 -30.23 10.49 -0.51
C GLU A 219 -30.67 10.04 0.90
N SER A 220 -30.01 10.55 1.97
CA SER A 220 -30.39 10.33 3.38
C SER A 220 -30.87 11.63 4.04
#